data_e653f5977260aa1ae369328ddd2bf2e4
#
_entry.id   e653f5977260aa1ae369328ddd2bf2e4
#
_cell.length_a   1.000
_cell.length_b   1.000
_cell.length_c   1.000
_cell.angle_alpha   90.00
_cell.angle_beta   90.00
_cell.angle_gamma   90.00
#
_symmetry.space_group_name_H-M   'P 1'
#
loop_
_entity.id
_entity.type
_entity.pdbx_description
1 polymer ?
#
loop_
_entity_poly.entity_id
_entity_poly.type
_entity_poly.pdbx_seq_one_letter_code
_entity_poly.pdbx_strand_id
1 'polypeptide(L)'
;MRDLHLGDLDIGLENLATQRKADLDLSAAGKLYGPMLAKRLEAIQKLPEVLRKRPLVAELEATDIRHDGYGGAIFAYVEAILLLPIASDATRAAALRIREAFVPNKTGLTDSYAEEAATAKKNRPKLAELEAELKMLPAPDGKTLHDWVSGFLDAGDELSTLLNERSLAGVSGNENGSKLRSETIKLLYQFRATLRTEMDENPALPRDLEGRVFSYFDELNTRRKRAGKSKEADAPRQEPEGGSQQG
;
A
#
# COMPACT_ATOMS: atom_id res chain seq x y z
N MET A 1 -12.74 2.77 -17.90
CA MET A 1 -13.02 3.36 -16.57
C MET A 1 -13.47 2.32 -15.52
N ARG A 2 -13.72 1.08 -15.92
CA ARG A 2 -14.24 0.02 -15.00
C ARG A 2 -13.28 -0.26 -13.81
N ASP A 3 -11.98 -0.15 -14.03
CA ASP A 3 -10.94 -0.52 -13.06
C ASP A 3 -10.48 0.63 -12.16
N LEU A 4 -11.07 1.84 -12.31
CA LEU A 4 -10.76 3.01 -11.48
C LEU A 4 -11.19 2.77 -10.03
N HIS A 5 -10.32 3.10 -9.08
CA HIS A 5 -10.60 3.15 -7.66
C HIS A 5 -11.07 4.55 -7.23
N LEU A 6 -11.52 4.70 -5.98
CA LEU A 6 -11.97 6.00 -5.47
C LEU A 6 -10.88 7.08 -5.56
N GLY A 7 -9.62 6.74 -5.28
CA GLY A 7 -8.51 7.69 -5.44
C GLY A 7 -8.26 8.11 -6.88
N ASP A 8 -8.46 7.21 -7.86
CA ASP A 8 -8.36 7.58 -9.28
C ASP A 8 -9.53 8.49 -9.69
N LEU A 9 -10.72 8.25 -9.12
CA LEU A 9 -11.89 9.11 -9.35
C LEU A 9 -11.71 10.48 -8.70
N ASP A 10 -11.13 10.57 -7.51
CA ASP A 10 -10.81 11.83 -6.82
C ASP A 10 -9.93 12.72 -7.71
N ILE A 11 -8.73 12.23 -8.09
CA ILE A 11 -7.81 13.01 -8.94
C ILE A 11 -8.34 13.23 -10.37
N GLY A 12 -9.09 12.27 -10.93
CA GLY A 12 -9.69 12.40 -12.26
C GLY A 12 -10.79 13.46 -12.32
N LEU A 13 -11.65 13.48 -11.32
CA LEU A 13 -12.74 14.47 -11.20
C LEU A 13 -12.19 15.86 -10.86
N GLU A 14 -11.16 15.95 -10.02
CA GLU A 14 -10.47 17.21 -9.74
C GLU A 14 -9.83 17.80 -11.01
N ASN A 15 -9.11 16.95 -11.78
CA ASN A 15 -8.55 17.34 -13.06
C ASN A 15 -9.63 17.83 -14.04
N LEU A 16 -10.77 17.13 -14.10
CA LEU A 16 -11.91 17.52 -14.94
C LEU A 16 -12.48 18.88 -14.53
N ALA A 17 -12.63 19.13 -13.23
CA ALA A 17 -13.20 20.34 -12.68
C ALA A 17 -12.27 21.56 -12.76
N THR A 18 -10.97 21.33 -12.86
CA THR A 18 -9.95 22.42 -12.89
C THR A 18 -9.31 22.56 -14.25
N GLN A 19 -8.50 21.58 -14.68
CA GLN A 19 -7.68 21.68 -15.89
C GLN A 19 -8.51 21.57 -17.18
N ARG A 20 -9.63 20.83 -17.13
CA ARG A 20 -10.48 20.54 -18.30
C ARG A 20 -11.84 21.23 -18.26
N LYS A 21 -12.00 22.16 -17.31
CA LYS A 21 -13.26 22.89 -17.16
C LYS A 21 -13.69 23.63 -18.42
N ALA A 22 -12.76 24.25 -19.12
CA ALA A 22 -13.05 24.96 -20.37
C ALA A 22 -13.62 24.01 -21.44
N ASP A 23 -13.05 22.79 -21.56
CA ASP A 23 -13.51 21.78 -22.50
C ASP A 23 -14.89 21.21 -22.09
N LEU A 24 -15.09 21.01 -20.78
CA LEU A 24 -16.36 20.59 -20.22
C LEU A 24 -17.50 21.58 -20.56
N ASP A 25 -17.23 22.86 -20.44
CA ASP A 25 -18.21 23.93 -20.65
C ASP A 25 -18.57 24.17 -22.14
N LEU A 26 -17.84 23.57 -23.11
CA LEU A 26 -18.14 23.69 -24.53
C LEU A 26 -19.44 22.98 -24.93
N SER A 27 -19.82 21.90 -24.24
CA SER A 27 -20.96 21.04 -24.59
C SER A 27 -22.14 21.21 -23.64
N ALA A 28 -23.35 20.95 -24.12
CA ALA A 28 -24.53 20.87 -23.28
C ALA A 28 -24.45 19.67 -22.32
N ALA A 29 -23.90 18.55 -22.78
CA ALA A 29 -23.61 17.39 -21.95
C ALA A 29 -22.67 17.76 -20.80
N GLY A 30 -21.57 18.49 -21.06
CA GLY A 30 -20.64 18.93 -20.03
C GLY A 30 -21.27 19.86 -19.01
N LYS A 31 -22.12 20.81 -19.45
CA LYS A 31 -22.88 21.70 -18.56
C LYS A 31 -23.88 20.94 -17.69
N LEU A 32 -24.50 19.87 -18.22
CA LEU A 32 -25.43 19.02 -17.49
C LEU A 32 -24.73 18.13 -16.44
N TYR A 33 -23.67 17.42 -16.87
CA TYR A 33 -23.00 16.44 -16.03
C TYR A 33 -21.96 17.05 -15.09
N GLY A 34 -21.37 18.20 -15.42
CA GLY A 34 -20.35 18.88 -14.61
C GLY A 34 -20.75 19.07 -13.14
N PRO A 35 -21.90 19.71 -12.84
CA PRO A 35 -22.37 19.85 -11.46
C PRO A 35 -22.63 18.53 -10.74
N MET A 36 -23.10 17.50 -11.47
CA MET A 36 -23.33 16.17 -10.90
C MET A 36 -22.01 15.49 -10.50
N LEU A 37 -20.99 15.60 -11.36
CA LEU A 37 -19.65 15.08 -11.10
C LEU A 37 -18.94 15.85 -10.00
N ALA A 38 -19.14 17.17 -9.90
CA ALA A 38 -18.63 17.98 -8.79
C ALA A 38 -19.19 17.52 -7.44
N LYS A 39 -20.48 17.18 -7.35
CA LYS A 39 -21.07 16.60 -6.14
C LYS A 39 -20.49 15.23 -5.81
N ARG A 40 -20.13 14.42 -6.82
CA ARG A 40 -19.44 13.13 -6.59
C ARG A 40 -18.03 13.34 -6.07
N LEU A 41 -17.29 14.30 -6.62
CA LEU A 41 -15.97 14.70 -6.12
C LEU A 41 -16.04 15.10 -4.64
N GLU A 42 -16.96 15.99 -4.29
CA GLU A 42 -17.17 16.42 -2.90
C GLU A 42 -17.50 15.24 -1.96
N ALA A 43 -18.37 14.33 -2.42
CA ALA A 43 -18.72 13.14 -1.65
C ALA A 43 -17.51 12.20 -1.47
N ILE A 44 -16.66 12.02 -2.49
CA ILE A 44 -15.43 11.25 -2.40
C ILE A 44 -14.45 11.92 -1.43
N GLN A 45 -14.28 13.24 -1.51
CA GLN A 45 -13.37 13.99 -0.65
C GLN A 45 -13.81 14.02 0.82
N LYS A 46 -15.08 13.86 1.11
CA LYS A 46 -15.60 13.71 2.48
C LYS A 46 -15.37 12.31 3.07
N LEU A 47 -15.05 11.31 2.24
CA LEU A 47 -14.69 10.00 2.77
C LEU A 47 -13.36 10.06 3.53
N PRO A 48 -13.17 9.24 4.59
CA PRO A 48 -11.88 9.08 5.23
C PRO A 48 -10.79 8.78 4.20
N GLU A 49 -9.60 9.35 4.40
CA GLU A 49 -8.46 9.21 3.46
C GLU A 49 -8.12 7.75 3.17
N VAL A 50 -8.26 6.91 4.19
CA VAL A 50 -8.11 5.46 4.13
C VAL A 50 -8.99 4.79 3.06
N LEU A 51 -10.17 5.36 2.75
CA LEU A 51 -11.06 4.84 1.71
C LEU A 51 -10.76 5.40 0.31
N ARG A 52 -10.15 6.58 0.23
CA ARG A 52 -9.82 7.25 -1.03
C ARG A 52 -8.54 6.73 -1.65
N LYS A 53 -7.50 6.55 -0.85
CA LYS A 53 -6.22 5.95 -1.26
C LYS A 53 -6.27 4.42 -1.08
N ARG A 54 -5.32 3.69 -1.65
CA ARG A 54 -5.05 2.31 -1.17
C ARG A 54 -4.74 2.45 0.32
N PRO A 55 -5.56 1.88 1.22
CA PRO A 55 -5.38 2.16 2.63
C PRO A 55 -3.99 1.76 3.05
N LEU A 56 -3.24 2.74 3.56
CA LEU A 56 -1.99 2.54 4.29
C LEU A 56 -0.84 1.86 3.49
N VAL A 57 -0.82 1.98 2.14
CA VAL A 57 0.28 1.38 1.36
C VAL A 57 1.59 2.10 1.61
N ALA A 58 1.56 3.43 1.63
CA ALA A 58 2.77 4.22 1.86
C ALA A 58 3.27 4.09 3.31
N GLU A 59 2.34 4.03 4.27
CA GLU A 59 2.65 3.83 5.69
C GLU A 59 3.20 2.42 5.93
N LEU A 60 2.57 1.39 5.35
CA LEU A 60 3.07 0.01 5.43
C LEU A 60 4.47 -0.12 4.82
N GLU A 61 4.70 0.44 3.63
CA GLU A 61 6.00 0.42 2.97
C GLU A 61 7.07 1.18 3.78
N ALA A 62 6.74 2.35 4.33
CA ALA A 62 7.67 3.11 5.15
C ALA A 62 8.01 2.40 6.47
N THR A 63 7.03 1.70 7.08
CA THR A 63 7.22 0.94 8.31
C THR A 63 8.04 -0.32 8.06
N ASP A 64 7.80 -1.02 6.94
CA ASP A 64 8.56 -2.15 6.45
C ASP A 64 10.04 -1.80 6.23
N ILE A 65 10.32 -0.71 5.51
CA ILE A 65 11.69 -0.20 5.31
C ILE A 65 12.39 0.06 6.65
N ARG A 66 11.68 0.58 7.67
CA ARG A 66 12.26 0.79 9.01
C ARG A 66 12.50 -0.53 9.73
N HIS A 67 11.55 -1.47 9.67
CA HIS A 67 11.68 -2.80 10.23
C HIS A 67 12.90 -3.52 9.64
N ASP A 68 12.99 -3.59 8.33
CA ASP A 68 14.13 -4.20 7.62
C ASP A 68 15.46 -3.50 7.92
N GLY A 69 15.44 -2.18 8.00
CA GLY A 69 16.64 -1.39 8.36
C GLY A 69 17.16 -1.75 9.75
N TYR A 70 16.30 -1.83 10.75
CA TYR A 70 16.69 -2.27 12.09
C TYR A 70 17.14 -3.71 12.10
N GLY A 71 16.39 -4.64 11.49
CA GLY A 71 16.73 -6.05 11.43
C GLY A 71 18.07 -6.30 10.76
N GLY A 72 18.33 -5.65 9.64
CA GLY A 72 19.60 -5.70 8.93
C GLY A 72 20.78 -5.16 9.74
N ALA A 73 20.58 -4.03 10.45
CA ALA A 73 21.60 -3.45 11.32
C ALA A 73 21.91 -4.36 12.52
N ILE A 74 20.90 -4.89 13.19
CA ILE A 74 21.06 -5.84 14.31
C ILE A 74 21.83 -7.08 13.84
N PHE A 75 21.43 -7.66 12.70
CA PHE A 75 22.09 -8.83 12.14
C PHE A 75 23.58 -8.54 11.85
N ALA A 76 23.86 -7.46 11.14
CA ALA A 76 25.25 -7.09 10.80
C ALA A 76 26.11 -6.84 12.03
N TYR A 77 25.56 -6.16 13.04
CA TYR A 77 26.27 -5.87 14.30
C TYR A 77 26.60 -7.16 15.07
N VAL A 78 25.66 -8.06 15.21
CA VAL A 78 25.86 -9.34 15.89
C VAL A 78 26.88 -10.21 15.15
N GLU A 79 26.77 -10.30 13.82
CA GLU A 79 27.75 -11.02 13.01
C GLU A 79 29.15 -10.43 13.15
N ALA A 80 29.29 -9.10 13.22
CA ALA A 80 30.59 -8.45 13.46
C ALA A 80 31.18 -8.86 14.80
N ILE A 81 30.40 -8.95 15.88
CA ILE A 81 30.86 -9.43 17.19
C ILE A 81 31.33 -10.88 17.11
N LEU A 82 30.57 -11.74 16.45
CA LEU A 82 30.89 -13.17 16.33
C LEU A 82 32.18 -13.40 15.53
N LEU A 83 32.47 -12.55 14.56
CA LEU A 83 33.72 -12.59 13.77
C LEU A 83 34.91 -11.95 14.47
N LEU A 84 34.71 -11.12 15.50
CA LEU A 84 35.77 -10.36 16.16
C LEU A 84 36.69 -11.29 16.99
N PRO A 85 37.99 -11.45 16.67
CA PRO A 85 38.87 -12.39 17.37
C PRO A 85 39.05 -12.10 18.86
N ILE A 86 38.95 -10.81 19.25
CA ILE A 86 39.17 -10.33 20.62
C ILE A 86 37.89 -10.26 21.46
N ALA A 87 36.73 -10.63 20.90
CA ALA A 87 35.48 -10.66 21.66
C ALA A 87 35.57 -11.71 22.79
N SER A 88 35.14 -11.35 23.99
CA SER A 88 35.08 -12.29 25.13
C SER A 88 34.02 -13.38 24.88
N ASP A 89 34.17 -14.53 25.53
CA ASP A 89 33.18 -15.61 25.45
C ASP A 89 31.79 -15.15 25.91
N ALA A 90 31.73 -14.30 26.94
CA ALA A 90 30.47 -13.72 27.41
C ALA A 90 29.79 -12.85 26.33
N THR A 91 30.56 -12.00 25.64
CA THR A 91 30.07 -11.15 24.55
C THR A 91 29.58 -11.99 23.36
N ARG A 92 30.33 -13.03 23.00
CA ARG A 92 29.95 -13.96 21.92
C ARG A 92 28.68 -14.72 22.26
N ALA A 93 28.54 -15.23 23.50
CA ALA A 93 27.35 -15.94 23.96
C ALA A 93 26.13 -15.04 23.95
N ALA A 94 26.25 -13.77 24.38
CA ALA A 94 25.19 -12.80 24.30
C ALA A 94 24.78 -12.52 22.83
N ALA A 95 25.75 -12.31 21.95
CA ALA A 95 25.51 -12.08 20.52
C ALA A 95 24.75 -13.25 19.87
N LEU A 96 25.13 -14.50 20.17
CA LEU A 96 24.45 -15.69 19.66
C LEU A 96 22.98 -15.73 20.12
N ARG A 97 22.72 -15.51 21.42
CA ARG A 97 21.35 -15.52 21.94
C ARG A 97 20.49 -14.42 21.33
N ILE A 98 21.04 -13.23 21.17
CA ILE A 98 20.34 -12.11 20.53
C ILE A 98 20.01 -12.45 19.07
N ARG A 99 20.96 -13.01 18.31
CA ARG A 99 20.75 -13.45 16.94
C ARG A 99 19.60 -14.45 16.85
N GLU A 100 19.66 -15.52 17.64
CA GLU A 100 18.63 -16.57 17.67
C GLU A 100 17.26 -16.05 18.09
N ALA A 101 17.24 -15.05 18.97
CA ALA A 101 15.99 -14.47 19.47
C ALA A 101 15.29 -13.57 18.46
N PHE A 102 16.02 -12.73 17.72
CA PHE A 102 15.45 -11.64 16.95
C PHE A 102 15.71 -11.72 15.45
N VAL A 103 16.92 -12.11 15.02
CA VAL A 103 17.35 -12.11 13.61
C VAL A 103 18.18 -13.35 13.28
N PRO A 104 17.61 -14.57 13.37
CA PRO A 104 18.35 -15.81 13.19
C PRO A 104 18.99 -15.92 11.80
N ASN A 105 18.40 -15.28 10.81
CA ASN A 105 18.90 -15.18 9.44
C ASN A 105 18.31 -13.93 8.75
N LYS A 106 18.80 -13.62 7.54
CA LYS A 106 18.31 -12.47 6.74
C LYS A 106 17.02 -12.75 5.98
N THR A 107 16.61 -14.00 5.83
CA THR A 107 15.42 -14.34 5.03
C THR A 107 14.12 -13.89 5.67
N GLY A 108 14.07 -13.82 7.01
CA GLY A 108 12.92 -13.27 7.73
C GLY A 108 12.66 -11.76 7.52
N LEU A 109 13.62 -11.04 6.90
CA LEU A 109 13.46 -9.62 6.52
C LEU A 109 12.84 -9.46 5.11
N THR A 110 12.41 -10.54 4.48
CA THR A 110 11.73 -10.55 3.18
C THR A 110 10.37 -11.24 3.27
N ASP A 111 9.89 -11.44 4.49
CA ASP A 111 8.59 -12.04 4.76
C ASP A 111 7.45 -11.07 4.44
N SER A 112 6.22 -11.53 4.49
CA SER A 112 5.06 -10.63 4.36
C SER A 112 4.89 -9.78 5.63
N TYR A 113 4.33 -8.59 5.50
CA TYR A 113 4.02 -7.70 6.64
C TYR A 113 3.29 -8.41 7.79
N ALA A 114 2.43 -9.39 7.48
CA ALA A 114 1.71 -10.16 8.49
C ALA A 114 2.62 -11.13 9.25
N GLU A 115 3.59 -11.75 8.58
CA GLU A 115 4.58 -12.63 9.18
C GLU A 115 5.58 -11.85 10.03
N GLU A 116 6.04 -10.69 9.57
CA GLU A 116 6.91 -9.78 10.33
C GLU A 116 6.22 -9.28 11.60
N ALA A 117 4.96 -8.83 11.49
CA ALA A 117 4.15 -8.42 12.63
C ALA A 117 3.94 -9.55 13.64
N ALA A 118 3.67 -10.77 13.17
CA ALA A 118 3.50 -11.94 14.02
C ALA A 118 4.82 -12.31 14.72
N THR A 119 5.94 -12.24 14.02
CA THR A 119 7.28 -12.51 14.55
C THR A 119 7.68 -11.48 15.60
N ALA A 120 7.44 -10.19 15.36
CA ALA A 120 7.68 -9.12 16.34
C ALA A 120 6.89 -9.36 17.62
N LYS A 121 5.60 -9.63 17.52
CA LYS A 121 4.74 -9.95 18.67
C LYS A 121 5.25 -11.17 19.47
N LYS A 122 5.65 -12.24 18.78
CA LYS A 122 6.21 -13.46 19.39
C LYS A 122 7.53 -13.17 20.12
N ASN A 123 8.35 -12.28 19.57
CA ASN A 123 9.67 -11.98 20.11
C ASN A 123 9.66 -10.86 21.17
N ARG A 124 8.57 -10.10 21.31
CA ARG A 124 8.47 -9.00 22.27
C ARG A 124 8.85 -9.40 23.72
N PRO A 125 8.43 -10.55 24.29
CA PRO A 125 8.85 -10.95 25.64
C PRO A 125 10.36 -11.11 25.79
N LYS A 126 11.06 -11.55 24.73
CA LYS A 126 12.50 -11.77 24.74
C LYS A 126 13.32 -10.47 24.91
N LEU A 127 12.70 -9.31 24.62
CA LEU A 127 13.35 -8.01 24.85
C LEU A 127 13.66 -7.82 26.34
N ALA A 128 12.74 -8.16 27.24
CA ALA A 128 12.92 -8.09 28.66
C ALA A 128 13.85 -9.20 29.18
N GLU A 129 13.73 -10.42 28.62
CA GLU A 129 14.58 -11.55 28.99
C GLU A 129 16.07 -11.32 28.71
N LEU A 130 16.37 -10.61 27.61
CA LEU A 130 17.74 -10.32 27.14
C LEU A 130 18.17 -8.87 27.40
N GLU A 131 17.43 -8.11 28.23
CA GLU A 131 17.67 -6.68 28.45
C GLU A 131 19.12 -6.37 28.88
N ALA A 132 19.65 -7.13 29.83
CA ALA A 132 21.01 -6.93 30.33
C ALA A 132 22.05 -7.12 29.23
N GLU A 133 21.90 -8.13 28.39
CA GLU A 133 22.79 -8.46 27.29
C GLU A 133 22.72 -7.44 26.16
N LEU A 134 21.50 -7.00 25.85
CA LEU A 134 21.25 -5.98 24.84
C LEU A 134 21.83 -4.62 25.26
N LYS A 135 21.71 -4.25 26.54
CA LYS A 135 22.29 -3.00 27.08
C LYS A 135 23.82 -3.04 27.22
N MET A 136 24.40 -4.21 27.36
CA MET A 136 25.85 -4.39 27.40
C MET A 136 26.53 -4.07 26.05
N LEU A 137 25.79 -4.15 24.96
CA LEU A 137 26.33 -3.95 23.60
C LEU A 137 26.03 -2.50 23.13
N PRO A 138 27.06 -1.63 23.10
CA PRO A 138 26.90 -0.22 22.72
C PRO A 138 26.59 -0.09 21.23
N ALA A 139 25.74 0.86 20.88
CA ALA A 139 25.43 1.23 19.51
C ALA A 139 25.79 2.71 19.25
N PRO A 140 25.85 3.16 17.99
CA PRO A 140 26.10 4.57 17.66
C PRO A 140 25.15 5.54 18.37
N ASP A 141 25.55 6.80 18.45
CA ASP A 141 24.80 7.91 19.02
C ASP A 141 24.42 7.74 20.50
N GLY A 142 25.28 7.05 21.26
CA GLY A 142 25.08 6.82 22.70
C GLY A 142 23.95 5.86 23.03
N LYS A 143 23.48 5.10 22.05
CA LYS A 143 22.45 4.07 22.21
C LYS A 143 23.08 2.71 22.52
N THR A 144 22.23 1.72 22.69
CA THR A 144 22.60 0.33 22.89
C THR A 144 21.87 -0.56 21.87
N LEU A 145 22.24 -1.80 21.77
CA LEU A 145 21.52 -2.76 20.92
C LEU A 145 20.08 -2.98 21.40
N HIS A 146 19.80 -2.71 22.69
CA HIS A 146 18.44 -2.70 23.22
C HIS A 146 17.55 -1.68 22.50
N ASP A 147 18.07 -0.49 22.21
CA ASP A 147 17.31 0.56 21.51
C ASP A 147 17.00 0.15 20.06
N TRP A 148 17.93 -0.52 19.41
CA TRP A 148 17.71 -1.01 18.04
C TRP A 148 16.70 -2.15 17.99
N VAL A 149 16.80 -3.11 18.92
CA VAL A 149 15.84 -4.23 19.01
C VAL A 149 14.45 -3.71 19.40
N SER A 150 14.37 -2.72 20.31
CA SER A 150 13.10 -2.07 20.61
C SER A 150 12.48 -1.45 19.35
N GLY A 151 13.27 -0.66 18.59
CA GLY A 151 12.81 -0.06 17.34
C GLY A 151 12.38 -1.08 16.28
N PHE A 152 13.08 -2.21 16.18
CA PHE A 152 12.73 -3.34 15.33
C PHE A 152 11.36 -3.92 15.67
N LEU A 153 11.14 -4.22 16.95
CA LEU A 153 9.88 -4.77 17.43
C LEU A 153 8.73 -3.75 17.35
N ASP A 154 9.01 -2.46 17.63
CA ASP A 154 8.02 -1.37 17.54
C ASP A 154 7.53 -1.19 16.10
N ALA A 155 8.44 -1.29 15.12
CA ALA A 155 8.06 -1.28 13.70
C ALA A 155 7.18 -2.48 13.34
N GLY A 156 7.48 -3.68 13.85
CA GLY A 156 6.63 -4.87 13.65
C GLY A 156 5.24 -4.73 14.29
N ASP A 157 5.14 -4.13 15.48
CA ASP A 157 3.84 -3.86 16.13
C ASP A 157 3.04 -2.79 15.35
N GLU A 158 3.73 -1.80 14.78
CA GLU A 158 3.10 -0.81 13.91
C GLU A 158 2.59 -1.43 12.62
N LEU A 159 3.32 -2.36 11.99
CA LEU A 159 2.80 -3.16 10.86
C LEU A 159 1.51 -3.89 11.23
N SER A 160 1.45 -4.50 12.41
CA SER A 160 0.23 -5.16 12.92
C SER A 160 -0.94 -4.18 13.02
N THR A 161 -0.70 -2.99 13.56
CA THR A 161 -1.71 -1.94 13.71
C THR A 161 -2.22 -1.47 12.36
N LEU A 162 -1.32 -1.15 11.43
CA LEU A 162 -1.66 -0.71 10.07
C LEU A 162 -2.44 -1.79 9.29
N LEU A 163 -2.08 -3.06 9.42
CA LEU A 163 -2.82 -4.17 8.80
C LEU A 163 -4.23 -4.30 9.38
N ASN A 164 -4.39 -4.13 10.70
CA ASN A 164 -5.69 -4.17 11.35
C ASN A 164 -6.56 -2.99 10.92
N GLU A 165 -6.02 -1.77 10.90
CA GLU A 165 -6.71 -0.57 10.40
C GLU A 165 -7.13 -0.74 8.93
N ARG A 166 -6.25 -1.31 8.10
CA ARG A 166 -6.56 -1.63 6.71
C ARG A 166 -7.71 -2.64 6.58
N SER A 167 -7.74 -3.64 7.46
CA SER A 167 -8.81 -4.65 7.51
C SER A 167 -10.14 -4.02 7.93
N LEU A 168 -10.14 -3.22 9.00
CA LEU A 168 -11.33 -2.53 9.51
C LEU A 168 -11.87 -1.50 8.50
N ALA A 169 -11.00 -0.76 7.84
CA ALA A 169 -11.38 0.15 6.77
C ALA A 169 -12.05 -0.59 5.60
N GLY A 170 -11.57 -1.81 5.29
CA GLY A 170 -12.21 -2.69 4.30
C GLY A 170 -13.62 -3.13 4.70
N VAL A 171 -13.89 -3.31 5.97
CA VAL A 171 -15.20 -3.76 6.47
C VAL A 171 -16.21 -2.62 6.63
N SER A 172 -15.83 -1.53 7.28
CA SER A 172 -16.77 -0.45 7.63
C SER A 172 -17.01 0.59 6.53
N GLY A 173 -16.06 0.75 5.59
CA GLY A 173 -16.14 1.71 4.49
C GLY A 173 -16.58 1.10 3.14
N ASN A 174 -16.65 -0.22 3.05
CA ASN A 174 -16.74 -0.93 1.78
C ASN A 174 -18.08 -0.71 1.06
N GLU A 175 -19.21 -0.67 1.78
CA GLU A 175 -20.54 -0.50 1.13
C GLU A 175 -20.73 0.91 0.58
N ASN A 176 -20.49 1.95 1.38
CA ASN A 176 -20.67 3.34 0.95
C ASN A 176 -19.63 3.75 -0.09
N GLY A 177 -18.37 3.39 0.09
CA GLY A 177 -17.31 3.66 -0.87
C GLY A 177 -17.50 2.91 -2.18
N SER A 178 -17.85 1.63 -2.13
CA SER A 178 -18.13 0.79 -3.30
C SER A 178 -19.34 1.30 -4.08
N LYS A 179 -20.42 1.67 -3.40
CA LYS A 179 -21.62 2.26 -4.00
C LYS A 179 -21.29 3.59 -4.67
N LEU A 180 -20.61 4.50 -3.95
CA LEU A 180 -20.23 5.81 -4.50
C LEU A 180 -19.31 5.66 -5.72
N ARG A 181 -18.33 4.73 -5.67
CA ARG A 181 -17.48 4.39 -6.82
C ARG A 181 -18.30 3.92 -8.02
N SER A 182 -19.17 2.94 -7.81
CA SER A 182 -20.00 2.35 -8.88
C SER A 182 -20.93 3.37 -9.52
N GLU A 183 -21.58 4.20 -8.72
CA GLU A 183 -22.46 5.27 -9.19
C GLU A 183 -21.68 6.36 -9.94
N THR A 184 -20.48 6.70 -9.48
CA THR A 184 -19.62 7.70 -10.16
C THR A 184 -19.14 7.17 -11.51
N ILE A 185 -18.71 5.92 -11.59
CA ILE A 185 -18.32 5.27 -12.85
C ILE A 185 -19.50 5.23 -13.81
N LYS A 186 -20.70 4.86 -13.34
CA LYS A 186 -21.91 4.85 -14.15
C LYS A 186 -22.21 6.24 -14.71
N LEU A 187 -22.11 7.27 -13.89
CA LEU A 187 -22.31 8.67 -14.30
C LEU A 187 -21.30 9.11 -15.36
N LEU A 188 -20.04 8.75 -15.22
CA LEU A 188 -18.99 9.03 -16.22
C LEU A 188 -19.28 8.33 -17.57
N TYR A 189 -19.78 7.08 -17.55
CA TYR A 189 -20.18 6.41 -18.78
C TYR A 189 -21.39 7.07 -19.45
N GLN A 190 -22.38 7.48 -18.68
CA GLN A 190 -23.55 8.20 -19.19
C GLN A 190 -23.13 9.54 -19.81
N PHE A 191 -22.28 10.30 -19.12
CA PHE A 191 -21.74 11.55 -19.63
C PHE A 191 -21.00 11.33 -20.96
N ARG A 192 -20.10 10.36 -21.01
CA ARG A 192 -19.32 10.05 -22.22
C ARG A 192 -20.22 9.69 -23.41
N ALA A 193 -21.27 8.89 -23.18
CA ALA A 193 -22.22 8.52 -24.21
C ALA A 193 -23.04 9.74 -24.70
N THR A 194 -23.54 10.55 -23.77
CA THR A 194 -24.27 11.77 -24.13
C THR A 194 -23.41 12.77 -24.89
N LEU A 195 -22.15 12.94 -24.47
CA LEU A 195 -21.19 13.82 -25.18
C LEU A 195 -20.95 13.35 -26.62
N ARG A 196 -20.78 12.03 -26.83
CA ARG A 196 -20.61 11.46 -28.18
C ARG A 196 -21.82 11.75 -29.05
N THR A 197 -23.03 11.50 -28.55
CA THR A 197 -24.27 11.80 -29.28
C THR A 197 -24.36 13.28 -29.64
N GLU A 198 -24.03 14.17 -28.67
CA GLU A 198 -24.05 15.62 -28.95
C GLU A 198 -23.00 16.01 -30.01
N MET A 199 -21.80 15.41 -29.98
CA MET A 199 -20.74 15.67 -30.98
C MET A 199 -21.13 15.18 -32.37
N ASP A 200 -21.91 14.08 -32.46
CA ASP A 200 -22.40 13.54 -33.74
C ASP A 200 -23.47 14.46 -34.35
N GLU A 201 -24.32 15.04 -33.52
CA GLU A 201 -25.42 15.91 -33.94
C GLU A 201 -24.99 17.39 -34.11
N ASN A 202 -23.96 17.83 -33.39
CA ASN A 202 -23.49 19.23 -33.43
C ASN A 202 -22.08 19.36 -34.05
N PRO A 203 -22.00 19.70 -35.36
CA PRO A 203 -20.73 19.86 -36.05
C PRO A 203 -19.88 21.04 -35.57
N ALA A 204 -20.43 21.95 -34.76
CA ALA A 204 -19.71 23.10 -34.20
C ALA A 204 -18.79 22.67 -33.02
N LEU A 205 -19.02 21.50 -32.42
CA LEU A 205 -18.15 20.98 -31.36
C LEU A 205 -16.84 20.42 -31.93
N PRO A 206 -15.71 20.62 -31.22
CA PRO A 206 -14.42 20.02 -31.61
C PRO A 206 -14.53 18.50 -31.70
N ARG A 207 -14.02 17.93 -32.80
CA ARG A 207 -14.07 16.47 -33.03
C ARG A 207 -13.22 15.66 -32.05
N ASP A 208 -12.26 16.27 -31.39
CA ASP A 208 -11.40 15.71 -30.36
C ASP A 208 -11.91 15.96 -28.92
N LEU A 209 -13.09 16.58 -28.76
CA LEU A 209 -13.62 17.01 -27.45
C LEU A 209 -13.74 15.85 -26.46
N GLU A 210 -14.21 14.67 -26.90
CA GLU A 210 -14.26 13.49 -26.03
C GLU A 210 -12.87 13.13 -25.47
N GLY A 211 -11.84 13.11 -26.33
CA GLY A 211 -10.49 12.85 -25.93
C GLY A 211 -9.96 13.90 -24.95
N ARG A 212 -10.24 15.17 -25.22
CA ARG A 212 -9.85 16.27 -24.32
C ARG A 212 -10.48 16.16 -22.95
N VAL A 213 -11.72 15.71 -22.85
CA VAL A 213 -12.44 15.53 -21.58
C VAL A 213 -12.02 14.24 -20.85
N PHE A 214 -11.90 13.11 -21.56
CA PHE A 214 -11.78 11.79 -20.91
C PHE A 214 -10.39 11.16 -20.93
N SER A 215 -9.39 11.71 -21.67
CA SER A 215 -8.08 11.06 -21.80
C SER A 215 -7.39 10.78 -20.46
N TYR A 216 -7.56 11.66 -19.47
CA TYR A 216 -6.96 11.46 -18.16
C TYR A 216 -7.55 10.26 -17.42
N PHE A 217 -8.87 10.08 -17.47
CA PHE A 217 -9.53 8.88 -16.93
C PHE A 217 -9.11 7.60 -17.68
N ASP A 218 -8.95 7.68 -18.99
CA ASP A 218 -8.51 6.55 -19.82
C ASP A 218 -7.07 6.15 -19.48
N GLU A 219 -6.20 7.13 -19.22
CA GLU A 219 -4.83 6.90 -18.76
C GLU A 219 -4.80 6.22 -17.39
N LEU A 220 -5.51 6.76 -16.41
CA LEU A 220 -5.62 6.17 -15.07
C LEU A 220 -6.13 4.73 -15.13
N ASN A 221 -7.17 4.46 -15.93
CA ASN A 221 -7.72 3.12 -16.11
C ASN A 221 -6.73 2.16 -16.77
N THR A 222 -5.89 2.65 -17.71
CA THR A 222 -4.85 1.85 -18.36
C THR A 222 -3.72 1.49 -17.39
N ARG A 223 -3.30 2.42 -16.56
CA ARG A 223 -2.31 2.17 -15.49
C ARG A 223 -2.80 1.07 -14.53
N ARG A 224 -4.09 1.10 -14.13
CA ARG A 224 -4.68 0.06 -13.27
C ARG A 224 -4.69 -1.32 -13.91
N LYS A 225 -5.04 -1.42 -15.19
CA LYS A 225 -5.02 -2.70 -15.93
C LYS A 225 -3.62 -3.30 -15.98
N ARG A 226 -2.58 -2.48 -16.18
CA ARG A 226 -1.19 -2.94 -16.20
C ARG A 226 -0.76 -3.45 -14.82
N ALA A 227 -1.05 -2.71 -13.75
CA ALA A 227 -0.74 -3.11 -12.38
C ALA A 227 -1.47 -4.40 -11.94
N GLY A 228 -2.69 -4.66 -12.45
CA GLY A 228 -3.41 -5.92 -12.21
C GLY A 228 -2.77 -7.12 -12.89
N LYS A 229 -2.29 -6.95 -14.14
CA LYS A 229 -1.67 -8.05 -14.91
C LYS A 229 -0.29 -8.45 -14.36
N SER A 230 0.51 -7.53 -13.83
CA SER A 230 1.81 -7.86 -13.24
C SER A 230 1.65 -8.71 -11.97
N LYS A 231 0.60 -8.48 -11.17
CA LYS A 231 0.31 -9.30 -9.99
C LYS A 231 -0.21 -10.71 -10.30
N GLU A 232 -0.89 -10.91 -11.44
CA GLU A 232 -1.34 -12.22 -11.90
C GLU A 232 -0.17 -13.07 -12.44
N ALA A 233 0.87 -12.41 -12.99
CA ALA A 233 2.05 -13.07 -13.51
C ALA A 233 3.00 -13.57 -12.40
N ASP A 234 3.01 -12.92 -11.24
CA ASP A 234 3.85 -13.25 -10.08
C ASP A 234 3.17 -14.22 -9.07
N ALA A 235 1.91 -14.60 -9.30
CA ALA A 235 1.25 -15.59 -8.45
C ALA A 235 1.84 -16.99 -8.70
N PRO A 236 2.31 -17.72 -7.67
CA PRO A 236 2.86 -19.05 -7.83
C PRO A 236 1.80 -19.97 -8.46
N ARG A 237 2.14 -20.61 -9.58
CA ARG A 237 1.33 -21.66 -10.18
C ARG A 237 1.23 -22.82 -9.19
N GLN A 238 0.06 -23.09 -8.66
CA GLN A 238 -0.21 -24.34 -7.97
C GLN A 238 -0.06 -25.47 -8.99
N GLU A 239 0.97 -26.30 -8.82
CA GLU A 239 1.08 -27.54 -9.56
C GLU A 239 -0.10 -28.45 -9.17
N PRO A 240 -0.77 -29.09 -10.12
CA PRO A 240 -1.82 -30.05 -9.80
C PRO A 240 -1.16 -31.24 -9.09
N GLU A 241 -1.59 -31.51 -7.86
CA GLU A 241 -1.23 -32.72 -7.11
C GLU A 241 -1.54 -33.95 -7.98
N GLY A 242 -0.47 -34.63 -8.40
CA GLY A 242 -0.54 -35.85 -9.16
C GLY A 242 -1.25 -36.94 -8.36
N GLY A 243 -2.45 -37.30 -8.78
CA GLY A 243 -3.20 -38.41 -8.25
C GLY A 243 -2.40 -39.73 -8.37
N SER A 244 -1.96 -40.25 -7.22
CA SER A 244 -1.45 -41.61 -7.11
C SER A 244 -2.60 -42.57 -7.35
N GLN A 245 -2.69 -43.14 -8.56
CA GLN A 245 -3.44 -44.36 -8.79
C GLN A 245 -2.60 -45.52 -8.26
N GLN A 246 -3.07 -46.13 -7.18
CA GLN A 246 -2.68 -47.48 -6.81
C GLN A 246 -3.43 -48.47 -7.71
N GLY A 247 -2.69 -49.30 -8.40
CA GLY A 247 -3.10 -50.57 -9.02
C GLY A 247 -2.32 -51.67 -8.34
#